data_4bc09e3797868b507deb7e76b32ae07d
#
_entry.id   4bc09e3797868b507deb7e76b32ae07d
#
_cell.length_a   1.000
_cell.length_b   1.000
_cell.length_c   1.000
_cell.angle_alpha   90.00
_cell.angle_beta   90.00
_cell.angle_gamma   90.00
#
_symmetry.space_group_name_H-M   'P 1'
#
loop_
_entity.id
_entity.type
_entity.pdbx_description
1 polymer ?
#
loop_
_entity_poly.entity_id
_entity_poly.type
_entity_poly.pdbx_seq_one_letter_code
_entity_poly.pdbx_strand_id
1 'polypeptide(L)'
;FDYKGTTTLTRTPLIVYSNREKRRKAIMLSPFRFNKFDKLSCDDSFDLYREIMTKYVFTPQNIVDIKWDKNDLLLFNNRKLIHTSTPTIEYKNQERLYYSCFVGTSQPIIKGISQ
;
A
#
# COMPACT_ATOMS: atom_id res chain seq x y z
N PHE A 1 -11.96 -4.47 -22.68
CA PHE A 1 -12.64 -4.06 -21.45
C PHE A 1 -12.58 -2.55 -21.35
N ASP A 2 -13.66 -1.90 -21.76
CA ASP A 2 -13.82 -0.45 -21.59
C ASP A 2 -14.16 -0.16 -20.14
N TYR A 3 -13.16 0.21 -19.36
CA TYR A 3 -13.37 0.73 -18.01
C TYR A 3 -13.87 2.19 -18.11
N LYS A 4 -15.14 2.37 -18.32
CA LYS A 4 -15.82 3.65 -18.06
C LYS A 4 -16.04 3.81 -16.55
N GLY A 5 -14.97 3.80 -15.79
CA GLY A 5 -15.00 4.10 -14.38
C GLY A 5 -14.96 5.61 -14.19
N THR A 6 -15.99 6.20 -13.67
CA THR A 6 -15.92 7.53 -13.08
C THR A 6 -14.88 7.47 -11.96
N THR A 7 -13.73 8.08 -12.20
CA THR A 7 -12.65 8.12 -11.20
C THR A 7 -13.08 9.08 -10.09
N THR A 8 -13.75 8.55 -9.08
CA THR A 8 -14.09 9.34 -7.90
C THR A 8 -12.82 9.53 -7.08
N LEU A 9 -12.31 10.76 -7.04
CA LEU A 9 -11.20 11.10 -6.16
C LEU A 9 -11.67 11.01 -4.71
N THR A 10 -11.12 10.07 -3.96
CA THR A 10 -11.37 9.93 -2.53
C THR A 10 -10.22 10.54 -1.74
N ARG A 11 -10.54 11.34 -0.73
CA ARG A 11 -9.55 11.86 0.21
C ARG A 11 -9.37 10.87 1.34
N THR A 12 -8.13 10.45 1.55
CA THR A 12 -7.75 9.59 2.67
C THR A 12 -6.71 10.28 3.53
N PRO A 13 -6.74 10.13 4.86
CA PRO A 13 -5.71 10.69 5.72
C PRO A 13 -4.38 10.00 5.46
N LEU A 14 -3.31 10.78 5.28
CA LEU A 14 -1.96 10.25 5.09
C LEU A 14 -1.45 9.55 6.34
N ILE A 15 -1.71 10.13 7.51
CA ILE A 15 -1.28 9.56 8.79
C ILE A 15 -2.50 8.99 9.51
N VAL A 16 -2.41 7.72 9.85
CA VAL A 16 -3.47 6.96 10.51
C VAL A 16 -2.95 6.26 11.76
N TYR A 17 -3.82 5.89 12.66
CA TYR A 17 -3.46 4.96 13.73
C TYR A 17 -3.48 3.54 13.19
N SER A 18 -2.33 2.87 13.26
CA SER A 18 -2.19 1.47 12.86
C SER A 18 -2.77 0.51 13.89
N ASN A 19 -2.81 0.96 15.15
CA ASN A 19 -3.38 0.22 16.25
C ASN A 19 -4.10 1.21 17.18
N ARG A 20 -5.36 0.98 17.42
CA ARG A 20 -6.21 1.85 18.23
C ARG A 20 -5.77 1.93 19.69
N GLU A 21 -5.35 0.81 20.26
CA GLU A 21 -4.95 0.70 21.65
C GLU A 21 -3.58 1.30 21.92
N LYS A 22 -2.62 1.03 21.04
CA LYS A 22 -1.23 1.47 21.19
C LYS A 22 -0.95 2.84 20.59
N ARG A 23 -1.94 3.46 19.95
CA ARG A 23 -1.82 4.77 19.28
C ARG A 23 -0.59 4.92 18.37
N ARG A 24 -0.14 3.82 17.79
CA ARG A 24 0.97 3.86 16.84
C ARG A 24 0.49 4.45 15.53
N LYS A 25 1.23 5.44 15.04
CA LYS A 25 0.95 6.08 13.77
C LYS A 25 1.58 5.28 12.63
N ALA A 26 0.93 5.31 11.47
CA ALA A 26 1.44 4.75 10.23
C ALA A 26 1.10 5.68 9.07
N ILE A 27 1.90 5.63 8.03
CA ILE A 27 1.61 6.30 6.77
C ILE A 27 0.70 5.39 5.94
N MET A 28 -0.43 5.94 5.52
CA MET A 28 -1.35 5.26 4.61
C MET A 28 -1.17 5.82 3.21
N LEU A 29 -0.30 5.21 2.44
CA LEU A 29 0.05 5.65 1.10
C LEU A 29 0.01 4.44 0.15
N SER A 30 -0.85 4.50 -0.86
CA SER A 30 -0.96 3.45 -1.87
C SER A 30 -0.30 3.92 -3.17
N PRO A 31 0.78 3.29 -3.62
CA PRO A 31 1.48 3.70 -4.85
C PRO A 31 0.57 3.74 -6.07
N PHE A 32 -0.32 2.78 -6.21
CA PHE A 32 -1.21 2.66 -7.39
C PHE A 32 -2.44 3.59 -7.34
N ARG A 33 -2.74 4.17 -6.19
CA ARG A 33 -3.92 5.04 -6.00
C ARG A 33 -3.54 6.45 -5.60
N PHE A 34 -2.25 6.74 -5.53
CA PHE A 34 -1.76 8.06 -5.22
C PHE A 34 -2.03 8.99 -6.40
N ASN A 35 -2.62 10.14 -6.12
CA ASN A 35 -2.81 11.22 -7.07
C ASN A 35 -1.98 12.43 -6.66
N LYS A 36 -2.33 13.05 -5.55
CA LYS A 36 -1.57 14.15 -4.96
C LYS A 36 -1.86 14.32 -3.49
N PHE A 37 -1.00 15.02 -2.79
CA PHE A 37 -1.28 15.49 -1.44
C PHE A 37 -2.18 16.72 -1.48
N ASP A 38 -3.07 16.81 -0.51
CA ASP A 38 -3.94 17.98 -0.38
C ASP A 38 -3.11 19.25 -0.16
N LYS A 39 -3.52 20.35 -0.76
CA LYS A 39 -2.86 21.67 -0.71
C LYS A 39 -1.46 21.75 -1.37
N LEU A 40 -0.96 20.69 -2.00
CA LEU A 40 0.27 20.74 -2.79
C LEU A 40 -0.04 20.75 -4.28
N SER A 41 0.88 21.29 -5.06
CA SER A 41 0.88 21.12 -6.52
C SER A 41 1.10 19.64 -6.88
N CYS A 42 0.88 19.28 -8.13
CA CYS A 42 1.20 17.92 -8.59
C CYS A 42 2.70 17.63 -8.47
N ASP A 43 3.55 18.57 -8.88
CA ASP A 43 5.00 18.40 -8.87
C ASP A 43 5.54 18.26 -7.43
N ASP A 44 5.15 19.17 -6.54
CA ASP A 44 5.54 19.09 -5.12
C ASP A 44 5.03 17.78 -4.48
N SER A 45 3.84 17.33 -4.87
CA SER A 45 3.28 16.08 -4.38
C SER A 45 4.09 14.87 -4.83
N PHE A 46 4.54 14.84 -6.08
CA PHE A 46 5.38 13.76 -6.60
C PHE A 46 6.77 13.78 -5.99
N ASP A 47 7.32 14.94 -5.75
CA ASP A 47 8.63 15.06 -5.10
C ASP A 47 8.57 14.57 -3.66
N LEU A 48 7.58 14.98 -2.89
CA LEU A 48 7.36 14.49 -1.54
C LEU A 48 7.06 12.98 -1.52
N TYR A 49 6.24 12.49 -2.45
CA TYR A 49 5.97 11.06 -2.60
C TYR A 49 7.26 10.28 -2.83
N ARG A 50 8.08 10.72 -3.78
CA ARG A 50 9.37 10.10 -4.11
C ARG A 50 10.29 10.10 -2.89
N GLU A 51 10.38 11.20 -2.19
CA GLU A 51 11.17 11.31 -0.96
C GLU A 51 10.72 10.28 0.10
N ILE A 52 9.43 10.19 0.37
CA ILE A 52 8.88 9.21 1.32
C ILE A 52 9.23 7.78 0.89
N MET A 53 8.99 7.45 -0.37
CA MET A 53 9.21 6.10 -0.87
C MET A 53 10.69 5.70 -0.84
N THR A 54 11.60 6.59 -1.23
CA THR A 54 13.03 6.28 -1.29
C THR A 54 13.69 6.28 0.07
N LYS A 55 13.35 7.20 0.96
CA LYS A 55 14.01 7.32 2.27
C LYS A 55 13.43 6.38 3.32
N TYR A 56 12.15 6.05 3.25
CA TYR A 56 11.48 5.37 4.36
C TYR A 56 10.81 4.05 3.97
N VAL A 57 10.44 3.86 2.72
CA VAL A 57 9.74 2.65 2.29
C VAL A 57 10.69 1.66 1.63
N PHE A 58 11.36 2.07 0.56
CA PHE A 58 12.27 1.21 -0.20
C PHE A 58 13.67 1.15 0.41
N THR A 59 13.75 0.83 1.68
CA THR A 59 15.03 0.62 2.38
C THR A 59 15.19 -0.87 2.69
N PRO A 60 16.40 -1.42 2.65
CA PRO A 60 16.63 -2.87 2.84
C PRO A 60 16.00 -3.43 4.11
N GLN A 61 15.99 -2.66 5.19
CA GLN A 61 15.42 -3.07 6.47
C GLN A 61 13.88 -3.09 6.48
N ASN A 62 13.23 -2.47 5.50
CA ASN A 62 11.77 -2.38 5.42
C ASN A 62 11.19 -3.27 4.30
N ILE A 63 12.04 -3.96 3.55
CA ILE A 63 11.64 -4.85 2.46
C ILE A 63 11.78 -6.30 2.91
N VAL A 64 10.75 -7.08 2.66
CA VAL A 64 10.78 -8.53 2.86
C VAL A 64 10.36 -9.20 1.57
N ASP A 65 11.25 -10.00 1.03
CA ASP A 65 10.97 -10.86 -0.12
C ASP A 65 10.40 -12.19 0.34
N ILE A 66 9.23 -12.53 -0.18
CA ILE A 66 8.58 -13.80 0.11
C ILE A 66 8.83 -14.76 -1.05
N LYS A 67 9.51 -15.85 -0.78
CA LYS A 67 9.61 -16.99 -1.70
C LYS A 67 8.45 -17.92 -1.41
N TRP A 68 7.67 -18.20 -2.45
CA TRP A 68 6.50 -19.03 -2.34
C TRP A 68 6.82 -20.48 -2.60
N ASP A 69 6.35 -21.34 -1.69
CA ASP A 69 6.27 -22.78 -1.92
C ASP A 69 4.82 -23.24 -2.09
N LYS A 70 4.67 -24.47 -2.59
CA LYS A 70 3.35 -25.06 -2.76
C LYS A 70 2.65 -25.19 -1.41
N ASN A 71 1.40 -24.74 -1.33
CA ASN A 71 0.54 -24.69 -0.15
C ASN A 71 0.91 -23.65 0.90
N ASP A 72 1.75 -22.67 0.58
CA ASP A 72 1.99 -21.56 1.48
C ASP A 72 0.75 -20.68 1.65
N LEU A 73 0.58 -20.19 2.86
CA LEU A 73 -0.44 -19.21 3.22
C LEU A 73 0.23 -17.96 3.77
N LEU A 74 0.00 -16.82 3.12
CA LEU A 74 0.48 -15.53 3.58
C LEU A 74 -0.68 -14.68 4.14
N LEU A 75 -0.57 -14.32 5.40
CA LEU A 75 -1.49 -13.39 6.07
C LEU A 75 -0.76 -12.09 6.38
N PHE A 76 -1.30 -10.98 5.94
CA PHE A 76 -0.73 -9.67 6.23
C PHE A 76 -1.78 -8.58 6.36
N ASN A 77 -1.40 -7.50 7.02
CA ASN A 77 -2.28 -6.35 7.23
C ASN A 77 -2.07 -5.31 6.13
N ASN A 78 -3.00 -5.22 5.21
CA ASN A 78 -3.00 -4.26 4.10
C ASN A 78 -2.96 -2.78 4.51
N ARG A 79 -3.29 -2.47 5.76
CA ARG A 79 -3.22 -1.09 6.27
C ARG A 79 -1.82 -0.71 6.75
N LYS A 80 -0.91 -1.67 6.85
CA LYS A 80 0.45 -1.47 7.37
C LYS A 80 1.54 -1.79 6.36
N LEU A 81 1.21 -2.56 5.33
CA LEU A 81 2.19 -3.06 4.37
C LEU A 81 1.80 -2.66 2.96
N ILE A 82 2.79 -2.21 2.22
CA ILE A 82 2.72 -2.08 0.77
C ILE A 82 3.27 -3.37 0.19
N HIS A 83 2.61 -3.93 -0.79
CA HIS A 83 3.06 -5.16 -1.43
C HIS A 83 2.98 -5.06 -2.95
N THR A 84 3.87 -5.75 -3.62
CA THR A 84 3.90 -5.90 -5.07
C THR A 84 4.43 -7.27 -5.45
N SER A 85 4.18 -7.70 -6.67
CA SER A 85 4.84 -8.87 -7.22
C SER A 85 6.24 -8.50 -7.71
N THR A 86 7.19 -9.41 -7.50
CA THR A 86 8.50 -9.30 -8.11
C THR A 86 8.42 -9.59 -9.62
N PRO A 87 9.31 -9.02 -10.43
CA PRO A 87 9.39 -9.36 -11.87
C PRO A 87 9.58 -10.87 -12.05
N THR A 88 8.77 -11.47 -12.91
CA THR A 88 8.81 -12.92 -13.19
C THR A 88 9.39 -13.23 -14.57
N ILE A 89 10.27 -12.37 -15.08
CA ILE A 89 10.83 -12.47 -16.43
C ILE A 89 11.58 -13.80 -16.63
N GLU A 90 12.17 -14.34 -15.58
CA GLU A 90 12.93 -15.60 -15.62
C GLU A 90 12.05 -16.87 -15.67
N TYR A 91 10.75 -16.73 -15.43
CA TYR A 91 9.81 -17.85 -15.29
C TYR A 91 8.77 -17.91 -16.43
N LYS A 92 9.15 -17.53 -17.65
CA LYS A 92 8.23 -17.42 -18.80
C LYS A 92 7.41 -18.67 -19.11
N ASN A 93 7.82 -19.84 -18.66
CA ASN A 93 7.17 -21.12 -18.90
C ASN A 93 6.56 -21.75 -17.64
N GLN A 94 6.42 -21.00 -16.56
CA GLN A 94 5.84 -21.50 -15.31
C GLN A 94 4.49 -20.84 -15.07
N GLU A 95 3.49 -21.65 -14.79
CA GLU A 95 2.20 -21.17 -14.33
C GLU A 95 2.26 -20.89 -12.83
N ARG A 96 1.78 -19.72 -12.45
CA ARG A 96 1.60 -19.35 -11.05
C ARG A 96 0.13 -19.13 -10.78
N LEU A 97 -0.44 -20.01 -9.99
CA LEU A 97 -1.82 -19.91 -9.54
C LEU A 97 -1.83 -19.63 -8.04
N TYR A 98 -2.56 -18.61 -7.63
CA TYR A 98 -2.81 -18.31 -6.23
C TYR A 98 -4.23 -17.81 -6.02
N TYR A 99 -4.73 -18.02 -4.82
CA TYR A 99 -6.01 -17.49 -4.38
C TYR A 99 -5.76 -16.34 -3.41
N SER A 100 -6.49 -15.25 -3.53
CA SER A 100 -6.46 -14.17 -2.58
C SER A 100 -7.86 -13.88 -2.06
N CYS A 101 -7.96 -13.61 -0.78
CA CYS A 101 -9.19 -13.12 -0.18
C CYS A 101 -8.89 -11.97 0.79
N PHE A 102 -9.85 -11.06 0.90
CA PHE A 102 -9.76 -9.94 1.83
C PHE A 102 -10.68 -10.22 3.02
N VAL A 103 -10.08 -10.22 4.20
CA VAL A 103 -10.86 -10.23 5.43
C VAL A 103 -11.18 -8.79 5.78
N GLY A 104 -12.45 -8.43 5.65
CA GLY A 104 -12.93 -7.09 5.99
C GLY A 104 -12.89 -6.82 7.48
N THR A 105 -12.85 -5.55 7.84
CA THR A 105 -13.01 -5.10 9.22
C THR A 105 -14.02 -3.97 9.27
N SER A 106 -14.87 -3.98 10.27
CA SER A 106 -15.78 -2.88 10.59
C SER A 106 -15.08 -1.68 11.23
N GLN A 107 -13.79 -1.82 11.55
CA GLN A 107 -13.04 -0.75 12.19
C GLN A 107 -12.76 0.38 11.19
N PRO A 108 -13.21 1.60 11.44
CA PRO A 108 -12.94 2.74 10.58
C PRO A 108 -11.45 3.10 10.60
N ILE A 109 -11.01 3.76 9.55
CA ILE A 109 -9.68 4.40 9.53
C ILE A 109 -9.73 5.63 10.45
N ILE A 110 -8.84 5.66 11.43
CA ILE A 110 -8.75 6.76 12.39
C ILE A 110 -7.57 7.63 12.02
N LYS A 111 -7.82 8.94 11.84
CA LYS A 111 -6.76 9.92 11.59
C LYS A 111 -5.73 9.89 12.73
N GLY A 112 -4.46 9.86 12.36
CA GLY A 112 -3.34 9.87 13.31
C GLY A 112 -2.95 11.27 13.81
N ILE A 113 -3.59 12.31 13.28
CA ILE A 113 -3.37 13.70 13.65
C ILE A 113 -4.75 14.29 13.98
N SER A 114 -4.89 14.87 15.16
CA SER A 114 -6.02 15.75 15.48
C SER A 114 -5.85 17.06 14.73
N GLN A 115 -6.96 17.55 14.16
CA GLN A 115 -6.99 18.89 13.59
C GLN A 115 -6.93 19.91 14.71
#